data_7b25f1fff8ee1461b59919cac25f77a5
#
_entry.id   7b25f1fff8ee1461b59919cac25f77a5
#
_cell.length_a   1.000
_cell.length_b   1.000
_cell.length_c   1.000
_cell.angle_alpha   90.00
_cell.angle_beta   90.00
_cell.angle_gamma   90.00
#
_symmetry.space_group_name_H-M   'P 1'
#
loop_
_entity.id
_entity.type
_entity.pdbx_description
1 polymer ?
#
loop_
_entity_poly.entity_id
_entity_poly.type
_entity_poly.pdbx_seq_one_letter_code
_entity_poly.pdbx_strand_id
1 'polypeptide(L)'
;MSARRWLVAVALVGTLGVGAAAARWWAGEEAVRVLRARGVQWSHQHNTFDALHLTGITGPGLTADAIHVSLLPSPTVTIQGPVVDVRALRGKAGAVSSGGTGEGAGFVPPVHVEDLQVVWGEDTVVEGWSGSLLPMIRLSGPGGSVERTLDGTWSGSLDHPIDVGPLSGQATVRARCKDDCTFSVDMPEAVVEHPLLASGALPATQLQAELEWVDGRVDGNIQLGGVQVDISGPVTVEPERTAALTIEVQDTPLQAIVDLFGDRIPEARRARVVGTVGASGTFSWPDQSWSLTPRADGLGVEGVLTDIDGLRNGTVTWATLDAEGVPRMRRTGRTSPDFIPYQAAGLFPAAVLAAEDSGFSRHRGIDLVAIQAALDDAREHGVDGMRGGSTITQQLAKNLFLETRERTLARKLRELLYALELDRVVPKQRILELYMNVVELGDNIYGVGPASQAYFLKQPGRLTVHEAAFLAALLPAPRSRGQRAWRGGRPPKVRMGVIIDNMRDLGRISPVEAAEAHRSTLRLVPPP
;
A
#
# COMPACT_ATOMS: atom_id res chain seq x y z
N MET A 1 16.77 1.13 6.59
CA MET A 1 18.20 1.44 6.89
C MET A 1 18.91 1.56 5.56
N SER A 2 19.70 2.61 5.27
CA SER A 2 20.31 2.76 3.95
C SER A 2 21.54 1.86 3.81
N ALA A 3 21.69 1.15 2.68
CA ALA A 3 22.87 0.34 2.33
C ALA A 3 24.18 1.15 2.50
N ARG A 4 24.14 2.46 2.26
CA ARG A 4 25.27 3.39 2.48
C ARG A 4 25.71 3.45 3.95
N ARG A 5 24.79 3.27 4.91
CA ARG A 5 25.11 3.20 6.35
C ARG A 5 25.86 1.92 6.71
N TRP A 6 25.50 0.83 6.07
CA TRP A 6 26.15 -0.47 6.21
C TRP A 6 27.58 -0.44 5.65
N LEU A 7 27.72 0.10 4.44
CA LEU A 7 29.01 0.26 3.76
C LEU A 7 29.96 1.18 4.53
N VAL A 8 29.43 2.25 5.15
CA VAL A 8 30.21 3.15 6.00
C VAL A 8 30.70 2.45 7.27
N ALA A 9 29.89 1.56 7.88
CA ALA A 9 30.32 0.83 9.08
C ALA A 9 31.50 -0.10 8.79
N VAL A 10 31.43 -0.86 7.72
CA VAL A 10 32.52 -1.78 7.30
C VAL A 10 33.73 -1.01 6.79
N ALA A 11 33.52 0.10 6.07
CA ALA A 11 34.62 0.97 5.63
C ALA A 11 35.35 1.62 6.81
N LEU A 12 34.61 2.00 7.87
CA LEU A 12 35.19 2.61 9.08
C LEU A 12 35.99 1.61 9.90
N VAL A 13 35.63 0.33 9.95
CA VAL A 13 36.48 -0.71 10.57
C VAL A 13 37.78 -0.84 9.80
N GLY A 14 37.78 -0.82 8.48
CA GLY A 14 38.97 -0.84 7.64
C GLY A 14 39.78 0.45 7.71
N THR A 15 39.16 1.62 7.92
CA THR A 15 39.85 2.93 7.98
C THR A 15 40.27 3.34 9.38
N LEU A 16 39.73 2.72 10.46
CA LEU A 16 40.15 2.99 11.85
C LEU A 16 41.59 2.62 12.20
N GLY A 17 42.38 2.36 11.19
CA GLY A 17 43.84 2.42 11.32
C GLY A 17 44.54 1.13 11.78
N VAL A 18 43.81 0.00 11.94
CA VAL A 18 44.45 -1.28 12.18
C VAL A 18 45.32 -1.68 10.97
N GLY A 19 44.80 -1.46 9.75
CA GLY A 19 45.54 -1.70 8.52
C GLY A 19 46.71 -0.75 8.30
N ALA A 20 46.54 0.56 8.61
CA ALA A 20 47.65 1.52 8.48
C ALA A 20 48.71 1.35 9.57
N ALA A 21 48.33 0.86 10.74
CA ALA A 21 49.28 0.49 11.80
C ALA A 21 50.10 -0.76 11.42
N ALA A 22 49.44 -1.76 10.84
CA ALA A 22 50.10 -2.99 10.40
C ALA A 22 51.10 -2.74 9.26
N ALA A 23 50.84 -1.79 8.37
CA ALA A 23 51.70 -1.47 7.22
C ALA A 23 53.03 -0.82 7.58
N ARG A 24 53.15 -0.17 8.72
CA ARG A 24 54.40 0.46 9.20
C ARG A 24 55.15 -0.36 10.24
N TRP A 25 54.85 -1.62 10.35
CA TRP A 25 55.12 -2.37 11.54
C TRP A 25 56.25 -3.41 11.42
N TRP A 26 57.44 -2.95 11.54
CA TRP A 26 58.62 -3.83 11.72
C TRP A 26 59.18 -3.83 13.13
N ALA A 27 58.65 -3.04 14.05
CA ALA A 27 59.04 -3.07 15.46
C ALA A 27 57.80 -2.83 16.33
N GLY A 28 57.35 -3.82 17.11
CA GLY A 28 56.11 -3.84 17.90
C GLY A 28 55.74 -2.59 18.71
N GLU A 29 56.68 -1.70 18.96
CA GLU A 29 56.45 -0.44 19.66
C GLU A 29 55.72 0.65 18.85
N GLU A 30 55.91 0.62 17.52
CA GLU A 30 55.28 1.64 16.65
C GLU A 30 53.76 1.42 16.52
N ALA A 31 53.34 0.18 16.44
CA ALA A 31 51.90 -0.14 16.39
C ALA A 31 51.20 0.16 17.70
N VAL A 32 51.80 -0.16 18.81
CA VAL A 32 51.31 0.21 20.14
C VAL A 32 51.14 1.73 20.25
N ARG A 33 52.10 2.51 19.72
CA ARG A 33 52.07 3.97 19.70
C ARG A 33 50.92 4.49 18.83
N VAL A 34 50.73 3.93 17.63
CA VAL A 34 49.67 4.33 16.70
C VAL A 34 48.28 4.01 17.25
N LEU A 35 48.09 2.82 17.81
CA LEU A 35 46.80 2.44 18.44
C LEU A 35 46.45 3.38 19.61
N ARG A 36 47.42 3.70 20.50
CA ARG A 36 47.24 4.67 21.57
C ARG A 36 46.94 6.06 21.06
N ALA A 37 47.62 6.52 20.04
CA ALA A 37 47.37 7.82 19.42
C ALA A 37 45.97 7.95 18.82
N ARG A 38 45.33 6.82 18.45
CA ARG A 38 43.94 6.72 17.95
C ARG A 38 42.92 6.50 19.07
N GLY A 39 43.34 6.54 20.35
CA GLY A 39 42.46 6.36 21.49
C GLY A 39 42.04 4.91 21.75
N VAL A 40 42.74 3.92 21.17
CA VAL A 40 42.54 2.53 21.47
C VAL A 40 43.29 2.16 22.74
N GLN A 41 42.59 1.50 23.67
CA GLN A 41 43.13 0.99 24.92
C GLN A 41 43.00 -0.53 24.96
N TRP A 42 43.79 -1.17 25.80
CA TRP A 42 43.74 -2.61 26.03
C TRP A 42 44.11 -2.94 27.49
N SER A 43 43.60 -4.06 28.00
CA SER A 43 43.81 -4.48 29.38
C SER A 43 45.11 -5.27 29.58
N HIS A 44 45.48 -6.11 28.64
CA HIS A 44 46.65 -6.93 28.71
C HIS A 44 47.42 -6.96 27.39
N GLN A 45 48.75 -7.05 27.47
CA GLN A 45 49.64 -7.17 26.32
C GLN A 45 50.65 -8.32 26.60
N HIS A 46 50.75 -9.23 25.67
CA HIS A 46 51.75 -10.29 25.70
C HIS A 46 52.50 -10.34 24.38
N ASN A 47 53.81 -10.29 24.42
CA ASN A 47 54.68 -10.32 23.26
C ASN A 47 55.45 -11.64 23.25
N THR A 48 55.43 -12.35 22.12
CA THR A 48 56.32 -13.48 21.82
C THR A 48 57.33 -13.05 20.74
N PHE A 49 58.29 -13.90 20.41
CA PHE A 49 59.27 -13.60 19.35
C PHE A 49 58.64 -13.41 17.98
N ASP A 50 57.54 -14.08 17.72
CA ASP A 50 56.84 -14.17 16.43
C ASP A 50 55.43 -13.54 16.43
N ALA A 51 54.96 -13.04 17.59
CA ALA A 51 53.61 -12.47 17.67
C ALA A 51 53.43 -11.45 18.82
N LEU A 52 52.48 -10.56 18.63
CA LEU A 52 51.92 -9.66 19.65
C LEU A 52 50.46 -10.01 19.91
N HIS A 53 50.09 -10.12 21.17
CA HIS A 53 48.72 -10.35 21.61
C HIS A 53 48.26 -9.20 22.50
N LEU A 54 47.15 -8.58 22.14
CA LEU A 54 46.44 -7.58 22.93
C LEU A 54 45.05 -8.11 23.27
N THR A 55 44.61 -7.96 24.53
CA THR A 55 43.28 -8.39 24.94
C THR A 55 42.54 -7.28 25.66
N GLY A 56 41.18 -7.34 25.67
CA GLY A 56 40.32 -6.37 26.26
C GLY A 56 40.45 -4.99 25.62
N ILE A 57 40.27 -4.94 24.30
CA ILE A 57 40.47 -3.76 23.47
C ILE A 57 39.25 -2.88 23.54
N THR A 58 39.45 -1.58 23.78
CA THR A 58 38.40 -0.58 23.75
C THR A 58 38.85 0.66 23.00
N GLY A 59 37.98 1.21 22.20
CA GLY A 59 38.22 2.43 21.42
C GLY A 59 36.93 3.17 21.12
N PRO A 60 37.00 4.32 20.48
CA PRO A 60 35.81 5.11 20.17
C PRO A 60 34.88 4.39 19.17
N GLY A 61 33.80 3.76 19.68
CA GLY A 61 32.87 2.98 18.87
C GLY A 61 33.37 1.60 18.42
N LEU A 62 34.45 1.11 19.02
CA LEU A 62 35.04 -0.21 18.76
C LEU A 62 35.42 -0.87 20.08
N THR A 63 35.01 -2.12 20.26
CA THR A 63 35.58 -3.04 21.26
C THR A 63 36.00 -4.33 20.57
N ALA A 64 36.94 -5.07 21.14
CA ALA A 64 37.32 -6.40 20.66
C ALA A 64 37.88 -7.22 21.80
N ASP A 65 37.71 -8.54 21.74
CA ASP A 65 38.24 -9.46 22.73
C ASP A 65 39.78 -9.54 22.67
N ALA A 66 40.31 -9.71 21.45
CA ALA A 66 41.74 -9.78 21.23
C ALA A 66 42.15 -9.24 19.85
N ILE A 67 43.37 -8.73 19.78
CA ILE A 67 44.10 -8.51 18.53
C ILE A 67 45.36 -9.39 18.59
N HIS A 68 45.48 -10.27 17.62
CA HIS A 68 46.62 -11.13 17.43
C HIS A 68 47.37 -10.74 16.16
N VAL A 69 48.64 -10.50 16.30
CA VAL A 69 49.52 -10.16 15.17
C VAL A 69 50.62 -11.19 15.06
N SER A 70 50.57 -11.98 14.02
CA SER A 70 51.65 -12.89 13.64
C SER A 70 52.68 -12.15 12.80
N LEU A 71 53.98 -12.41 13.05
CA LEU A 71 55.08 -11.78 12.34
C LEU A 71 55.74 -12.74 11.34
N LEU A 72 55.60 -14.04 11.56
CA LEU A 72 56.25 -15.08 10.73
C LEU A 72 55.25 -16.20 10.35
N PRO A 73 55.35 -16.83 9.16
CA PRO A 73 56.30 -16.55 8.06
C PRO A 73 55.90 -15.32 7.23
N SER A 74 54.67 -14.88 7.34
CA SER A 74 54.15 -13.65 6.70
C SER A 74 53.31 -12.87 7.71
N PRO A 75 53.52 -11.56 7.85
CA PRO A 75 52.78 -10.79 8.82
C PRO A 75 51.27 -10.81 8.54
N THR A 76 50.48 -11.16 9.56
CA THR A 76 49.02 -11.15 9.53
C THR A 76 48.47 -10.54 10.80
N VAL A 77 47.32 -9.90 10.72
CA VAL A 77 46.59 -9.34 11.88
C VAL A 77 45.23 -10.02 11.96
N THR A 78 44.92 -10.63 13.11
CA THR A 78 43.61 -11.20 13.38
C THR A 78 42.97 -10.43 14.54
N ILE A 79 41.72 -9.97 14.37
CA ILE A 79 40.92 -9.30 15.38
C ILE A 79 39.78 -10.25 15.76
N GLN A 80 39.70 -10.62 17.03
CA GLN A 80 38.68 -11.53 17.55
C GLN A 80 37.60 -10.79 18.30
N GLY A 81 36.34 -11.15 18.05
CA GLY A 81 35.17 -10.57 18.69
C GLY A 81 35.03 -9.05 18.55
N PRO A 82 35.34 -8.43 17.37
CA PRO A 82 35.17 -6.98 17.27
C PRO A 82 33.68 -6.59 17.27
N VAL A 83 33.31 -5.71 18.19
CA VAL A 83 32.00 -5.07 18.21
C VAL A 83 32.15 -3.64 17.72
N VAL A 84 31.42 -3.28 16.67
CA VAL A 84 31.47 -1.97 16.01
C VAL A 84 30.14 -1.26 16.17
N ASP A 85 30.11 -0.18 16.97
CA ASP A 85 28.93 0.69 17.07
C ASP A 85 29.00 1.80 16.02
N VAL A 86 28.22 1.61 14.97
CA VAL A 86 28.12 2.56 13.85
C VAL A 86 27.57 3.92 14.28
N ARG A 87 26.70 3.96 15.28
CA ARG A 87 26.12 5.20 15.79
C ARG A 87 27.15 6.06 16.51
N ALA A 88 28.00 5.42 17.31
CA ALA A 88 29.10 6.08 18.01
C ALA A 88 30.18 6.64 17.07
N LEU A 89 30.42 5.95 15.93
CA LEU A 89 31.37 6.38 14.91
C LEU A 89 30.86 7.57 14.07
N ARG A 90 29.57 7.68 13.84
CA ARG A 90 28.97 8.74 13.00
C ARG A 90 29.22 10.15 13.54
N GLY A 91 29.31 10.32 14.85
CA GLY A 91 29.60 11.62 15.48
C GLY A 91 31.03 12.14 15.25
N LYS A 92 31.95 11.30 14.77
CA LYS A 92 33.38 11.60 14.62
C LYS A 92 33.90 11.51 13.18
N ALA A 93 33.06 11.17 12.21
CA ALA A 93 33.46 11.01 10.79
C ALA A 93 33.95 12.32 10.11
N GLY A 94 33.75 13.47 10.73
CA GLY A 94 34.28 14.77 10.26
C GLY A 94 35.75 15.02 10.56
N ALA A 95 36.45 14.15 11.33
CA ALA A 95 37.80 14.40 11.79
C ALA A 95 38.89 13.53 11.14
N VAL A 96 38.53 12.64 10.21
CA VAL A 96 39.51 11.83 9.47
C VAL A 96 39.81 12.51 8.13
N SER A 97 40.64 13.57 8.19
CA SER A 97 41.24 14.12 6.98
C SER A 97 42.24 13.13 6.39
N SER A 98 42.16 12.93 5.10
CA SER A 98 43.13 12.23 4.26
C SER A 98 44.49 12.99 4.29
N GLY A 99 45.25 12.83 5.35
CA GLY A 99 46.58 13.38 5.50
C GLY A 99 47.64 12.28 5.33
N GLY A 100 48.19 12.15 4.15
CA GLY A 100 49.34 11.31 3.94
C GLY A 100 49.55 10.85 2.49
N THR A 101 49.89 11.77 1.59
CA THR A 101 50.60 11.44 0.36
C THR A 101 52.05 11.07 0.73
N GLY A 102 52.31 9.80 1.00
CA GLY A 102 53.64 9.26 1.17
C GLY A 102 53.88 8.25 0.06
N GLU A 103 54.69 8.62 -0.94
CA GLU A 103 55.27 7.70 -1.91
C GLU A 103 56.08 6.62 -1.20
N GLY A 104 55.61 5.41 -1.26
CA GLY A 104 56.24 4.20 -0.80
C GLY A 104 55.22 3.07 -0.78
N ALA A 105 55.23 2.23 -1.82
CA ALA A 105 54.45 0.99 -1.83
C ALA A 105 54.97 0.05 -0.71
N GLY A 106 54.59 0.35 0.54
CA GLY A 106 54.88 -0.49 1.69
C GLY A 106 53.95 -1.70 1.68
N PHE A 107 54.49 -2.85 2.03
CA PHE A 107 53.73 -4.08 2.24
C PHE A 107 52.63 -3.84 3.29
N VAL A 108 51.40 -4.09 2.93
CA VAL A 108 50.26 -4.05 3.84
C VAL A 108 49.88 -5.47 4.22
N PRO A 109 50.05 -5.90 5.48
CA PRO A 109 49.73 -7.27 5.88
C PRO A 109 48.23 -7.50 5.78
N PRO A 110 47.79 -8.73 5.45
CA PRO A 110 46.41 -9.13 5.52
C PRO A 110 45.83 -8.91 6.93
N VAL A 111 44.63 -8.35 7.00
CA VAL A 111 43.90 -8.20 8.27
C VAL A 111 42.66 -9.07 8.19
N HIS A 112 42.51 -9.97 9.14
CA HIS A 112 41.33 -10.81 9.30
C HIS A 112 40.53 -10.42 10.54
N VAL A 113 39.25 -10.61 10.49
CA VAL A 113 38.35 -10.51 11.64
C VAL A 113 37.62 -11.83 11.83
N GLU A 114 37.42 -12.20 13.09
CA GLU A 114 36.66 -13.36 13.50
C GLU A 114 35.57 -12.92 14.45
N ASP A 115 34.35 -13.44 14.26
CA ASP A 115 33.18 -13.15 15.10
C ASP A 115 32.84 -11.65 15.21
N LEU A 116 32.80 -10.96 14.06
CA LEU A 116 32.46 -9.55 14.00
C LEU A 116 30.97 -9.34 14.36
N GLN A 117 30.73 -8.45 15.31
CA GLN A 117 29.41 -7.91 15.61
C GLN A 117 29.31 -6.44 15.19
N VAL A 118 28.27 -6.08 14.48
CA VAL A 118 27.96 -4.69 14.13
C VAL A 118 26.65 -4.30 14.81
N VAL A 119 26.68 -3.23 15.59
CA VAL A 119 25.51 -2.72 16.34
C VAL A 119 25.14 -1.31 15.89
N TRP A 120 23.88 -0.97 16.08
CA TRP A 120 23.36 0.38 15.88
C TRP A 120 22.61 0.81 17.15
N GLY A 121 23.32 1.42 18.09
CA GLY A 121 22.81 1.66 19.43
C GLY A 121 22.61 0.36 20.20
N GLU A 122 21.38 0.02 20.57
CA GLU A 122 21.02 -1.22 21.27
C GLU A 122 20.72 -2.39 20.32
N ASP A 123 20.56 -2.13 19.00
CA ASP A 123 20.20 -3.14 18.02
C ASP A 123 21.44 -3.79 17.40
N THR A 124 21.51 -5.12 17.42
CA THR A 124 22.50 -5.88 16.67
C THR A 124 22.07 -5.98 15.20
N VAL A 125 22.93 -5.51 14.30
CA VAL A 125 22.69 -5.51 12.85
C VAL A 125 23.25 -6.77 12.20
N VAL A 126 24.45 -7.19 12.63
CA VAL A 126 25.07 -8.45 12.24
C VAL A 126 25.88 -9.01 13.40
N GLU A 127 26.00 -10.33 13.43
CA GLU A 127 26.73 -11.08 14.43
C GLU A 127 27.36 -12.34 13.78
N GLY A 128 28.51 -12.73 14.28
CA GLY A 128 29.20 -13.95 13.83
C GLY A 128 29.82 -13.84 12.45
N TRP A 129 30.11 -12.63 11.95
CA TRP A 129 30.76 -12.47 10.64
C TRP A 129 32.27 -12.52 10.75
N SER A 130 32.89 -13.18 9.76
CA SER A 130 34.36 -13.35 9.70
C SER A 130 34.86 -13.14 8.28
N GLY A 131 36.15 -12.79 8.15
CA GLY A 131 36.78 -12.63 6.84
C GLY A 131 37.97 -11.68 6.83
N SER A 132 38.28 -11.12 5.67
CA SER A 132 39.42 -10.22 5.47
C SER A 132 38.96 -8.75 5.37
N LEU A 133 39.78 -7.85 5.94
CA LEU A 133 39.61 -6.39 5.78
C LEU A 133 40.67 -5.81 4.80
N LEU A 134 41.80 -6.42 4.64
CA LEU A 134 42.89 -5.99 3.76
C LEU A 134 43.52 -7.18 3.03
N PRO A 135 43.98 -7.04 1.78
CA PRO A 135 43.93 -5.83 0.93
C PRO A 135 42.54 -5.52 0.37
N MET A 136 41.60 -6.46 0.39
CA MET A 136 40.21 -6.31 0.02
C MET A 136 39.33 -6.64 1.21
N ILE A 137 38.19 -5.94 1.31
CA ILE A 137 37.20 -6.31 2.31
C ILE A 137 36.37 -7.45 1.77
N ARG A 138 36.36 -8.57 2.51
CA ARG A 138 35.47 -9.70 2.25
C ARG A 138 35.06 -10.30 3.58
N LEU A 139 33.84 -10.05 3.97
CA LEU A 139 33.24 -10.53 5.21
C LEU A 139 32.03 -11.40 4.88
N SER A 140 31.86 -12.47 5.61
CA SER A 140 30.71 -13.35 5.50
C SER A 140 30.37 -13.95 6.86
N GLY A 141 29.12 -14.31 7.04
CA GLY A 141 28.61 -14.90 8.26
C GLY A 141 27.16 -15.33 8.13
N PRO A 142 26.51 -15.64 9.25
CA PRO A 142 25.11 -15.99 9.24
C PRO A 142 24.28 -14.94 8.49
N GLY A 143 23.50 -15.40 7.51
CA GLY A 143 22.57 -14.56 6.76
C GLY A 143 23.19 -13.61 5.75
N GLY A 144 24.54 -13.65 5.45
CA GLY A 144 24.97 -12.76 4.40
C GLY A 144 26.48 -12.61 4.17
N SER A 145 26.81 -11.70 3.26
CA SER A 145 28.18 -11.34 2.92
C SER A 145 28.32 -9.90 2.45
N VAL A 146 29.50 -9.33 2.60
CA VAL A 146 29.86 -8.04 2.02
C VAL A 146 31.28 -8.09 1.48
N GLU A 147 31.47 -7.49 0.31
CA GLU A 147 32.77 -7.41 -0.34
C GLU A 147 33.01 -5.99 -0.87
N ARG A 148 34.26 -5.52 -0.78
CA ARG A 148 34.73 -4.33 -1.47
C ARG A 148 35.93 -4.70 -2.33
N THR A 149 35.81 -4.49 -3.62
CA THR A 149 36.86 -4.75 -4.61
C THR A 149 37.89 -3.61 -4.67
N LEU A 150 39.05 -3.85 -5.31
CA LEU A 150 40.13 -2.85 -5.42
C LEU A 150 39.74 -1.62 -6.21
N ASP A 151 38.79 -1.73 -7.16
CA ASP A 151 38.26 -0.61 -7.93
C ASP A 151 37.25 0.25 -7.13
N GLY A 152 37.02 -0.12 -5.87
CA GLY A 152 36.16 0.61 -4.95
C GLY A 152 34.69 0.18 -4.95
N THR A 153 34.30 -0.79 -5.78
CA THR A 153 32.93 -1.31 -5.82
C THR A 153 32.60 -2.10 -4.56
N TRP A 154 31.48 -1.78 -3.94
CA TRP A 154 30.89 -2.53 -2.83
C TRP A 154 29.80 -3.45 -3.36
N SER A 155 29.77 -4.68 -2.87
CA SER A 155 28.65 -5.60 -3.09
C SER A 155 28.37 -6.40 -1.82
N GLY A 156 27.11 -6.80 -1.64
CA GLY A 156 26.73 -7.60 -0.49
C GLY A 156 25.34 -8.20 -0.63
N SER A 157 25.13 -9.24 0.16
CA SER A 157 23.81 -9.87 0.33
C SER A 157 23.51 -10.04 1.81
N LEU A 158 22.23 -9.94 2.17
CA LEU A 158 21.76 -10.14 3.53
C LEU A 158 20.41 -10.86 3.49
N ASP A 159 20.33 -12.00 4.16
CA ASP A 159 19.09 -12.71 4.44
C ASP A 159 18.59 -12.27 5.81
N HIS A 160 17.45 -11.58 5.83
CA HIS A 160 16.94 -11.00 7.05
C HIS A 160 15.40 -11.03 7.07
N PRO A 161 14.76 -11.32 8.23
CA PRO A 161 13.34 -11.12 8.36
C PRO A 161 12.99 -9.64 8.24
N ILE A 162 12.03 -9.33 7.37
CA ILE A 162 11.46 -7.98 7.23
C ILE A 162 10.12 -7.98 7.95
N ASP A 163 9.91 -6.97 8.78
CA ASP A 163 8.62 -6.63 9.40
C ASP A 163 8.51 -5.10 9.40
N VAL A 164 7.89 -4.56 8.35
CA VAL A 164 7.78 -3.11 8.12
C VAL A 164 6.32 -2.73 7.93
N GLY A 165 5.58 -2.72 9.03
CA GLY A 165 4.16 -2.39 9.04
C GLY A 165 3.32 -3.44 8.28
N PRO A 166 2.82 -3.13 7.07
CA PRO A 166 1.94 -4.05 6.36
C PRO A 166 2.65 -5.23 5.66
N LEU A 167 3.99 -5.27 5.66
CA LEU A 167 4.78 -6.27 4.93
C LEU A 167 5.68 -7.05 5.88
N SER A 168 5.60 -8.37 5.86
CA SER A 168 6.47 -9.27 6.63
C SER A 168 6.89 -10.49 5.82
N GLY A 169 8.03 -11.09 6.22
CA GLY A 169 8.57 -12.31 5.60
C GLY A 169 10.09 -12.36 5.61
N GLN A 170 10.67 -13.47 5.15
CA GLN A 170 12.11 -13.60 4.95
C GLN A 170 12.50 -12.96 3.62
N ALA A 171 13.51 -12.10 3.65
CA ALA A 171 14.01 -11.41 2.48
C ALA A 171 15.49 -11.66 2.26
N THR A 172 15.87 -11.86 1.02
CA THR A 172 17.25 -11.72 0.55
C THR A 172 17.42 -10.34 -0.07
N VAL A 173 18.21 -9.49 0.57
CA VAL A 173 18.54 -8.16 0.06
C VAL A 173 19.94 -8.19 -0.52
N ARG A 174 20.10 -7.76 -1.78
CA ARG A 174 21.42 -7.59 -2.40
C ARG A 174 21.62 -6.12 -2.75
N ALA A 175 22.84 -5.66 -2.59
CA ALA A 175 23.24 -4.32 -2.98
C ALA A 175 24.59 -4.32 -3.68
N ARG A 176 24.74 -3.46 -4.66
CA ARG A 176 26.03 -3.18 -5.31
C ARG A 176 26.14 -1.67 -5.53
N CYS A 177 27.22 -1.08 -5.05
CA CYS A 177 27.44 0.36 -5.12
C CYS A 177 28.89 0.67 -5.47
N LYS A 178 29.07 1.66 -6.34
CA LYS A 178 30.31 2.40 -6.52
C LYS A 178 29.96 3.89 -6.53
N ASP A 179 29.77 4.47 -7.68
CA ASP A 179 29.21 5.80 -7.83
C ASP A 179 27.66 5.71 -7.81
N ASP A 180 27.14 4.71 -8.50
CA ASP A 180 25.73 4.32 -8.55
C ASP A 180 25.48 3.09 -7.70
N CYS A 181 24.24 2.90 -7.25
CA CYS A 181 23.81 1.75 -6.46
C CYS A 181 22.67 0.99 -7.12
N THR A 182 22.80 -0.33 -7.14
CA THR A 182 21.70 -1.24 -7.45
C THR A 182 21.29 -2.00 -6.21
N PHE A 183 19.99 -2.18 -6.03
CA PHE A 183 19.41 -2.94 -4.93
C PHE A 183 18.44 -3.97 -5.49
N SER A 184 18.49 -5.19 -4.98
CA SER A 184 17.45 -6.17 -5.22
C SER A 184 16.93 -6.74 -3.91
N VAL A 185 15.63 -6.96 -3.83
CA VAL A 185 14.97 -7.63 -2.72
C VAL A 185 14.17 -8.78 -3.29
N ASP A 186 14.35 -9.96 -2.71
CA ASP A 186 13.57 -11.15 -3.04
C ASP A 186 12.97 -11.73 -1.77
N MET A 187 11.64 -11.82 -1.73
CA MET A 187 10.86 -12.41 -0.65
C MET A 187 9.97 -13.49 -1.24
N PRO A 188 10.35 -14.76 -1.19
CA PRO A 188 9.58 -15.86 -1.80
C PRO A 188 8.17 -16.01 -1.20
N GLU A 189 8.02 -15.69 0.08
CA GLU A 189 6.78 -15.81 0.85
C GLU A 189 6.50 -14.50 1.60
N ALA A 190 6.29 -13.42 0.86
CA ALA A 190 5.89 -12.13 1.40
C ALA A 190 4.43 -12.19 1.87
N VAL A 191 4.18 -11.77 3.10
CA VAL A 191 2.84 -11.65 3.68
C VAL A 191 2.48 -10.18 3.78
N VAL A 192 1.33 -9.82 3.21
CA VAL A 192 0.81 -8.44 3.25
C VAL A 192 -0.42 -8.42 4.14
N GLU A 193 -0.40 -7.58 5.18
CA GLU A 193 -1.54 -7.38 6.07
C GLU A 193 -1.84 -5.89 6.23
N HIS A 194 -3.00 -5.46 5.74
CA HIS A 194 -3.44 -4.08 5.88
C HIS A 194 -4.97 -3.98 5.93
N PRO A 195 -5.56 -3.26 6.90
CA PRO A 195 -7.02 -3.19 7.08
C PRO A 195 -7.80 -2.68 5.87
N LEU A 196 -7.19 -1.87 5.01
CA LEU A 196 -7.82 -1.40 3.77
C LEU A 196 -7.85 -2.49 2.68
N LEU A 197 -6.96 -3.48 2.72
CA LEU A 197 -6.94 -4.56 1.75
C LEU A 197 -7.94 -5.66 2.08
N ALA A 198 -7.84 -6.21 3.28
CA ALA A 198 -8.70 -7.29 3.75
C ALA A 198 -8.75 -7.32 5.29
N SER A 199 -9.69 -8.07 5.86
CA SER A 199 -9.68 -8.45 7.28
C SER A 199 -8.65 -9.57 7.50
N GLY A 200 -7.46 -9.17 7.95
CA GLY A 200 -6.29 -10.03 8.18
C GLY A 200 -5.39 -10.20 6.95
N ALA A 201 -4.32 -10.95 7.12
CA ALA A 201 -3.27 -11.13 6.13
C ALA A 201 -3.77 -11.73 4.80
N LEU A 202 -3.21 -11.25 3.70
CA LEU A 202 -3.37 -11.88 2.38
C LEU A 202 -2.54 -13.18 2.31
N PRO A 203 -2.84 -14.08 1.38
CA PRO A 203 -1.99 -15.25 1.13
C PRO A 203 -0.55 -14.85 0.86
N ALA A 204 0.39 -15.65 1.36
CA ALA A 204 1.80 -15.45 1.06
C ALA A 204 2.04 -15.49 -0.46
N THR A 205 2.81 -14.56 -0.96
CA THR A 205 3.12 -14.44 -2.39
C THR A 205 4.57 -13.99 -2.58
N GLN A 206 5.12 -14.21 -3.77
CA GLN A 206 6.46 -13.72 -4.08
C GLN A 206 6.44 -12.20 -4.26
N LEU A 207 7.40 -11.54 -3.60
CA LEU A 207 7.72 -10.14 -3.84
C LEU A 207 9.17 -10.05 -4.32
N GLN A 208 9.36 -9.36 -5.43
CA GLN A 208 10.67 -9.00 -5.95
C GLN A 208 10.73 -7.49 -6.18
N ALA A 209 11.88 -6.89 -5.90
CA ALA A 209 12.12 -5.49 -6.22
C ALA A 209 13.54 -5.33 -6.76
N GLU A 210 13.67 -4.55 -7.81
CA GLU A 210 14.93 -4.12 -8.38
C GLU A 210 14.93 -2.60 -8.49
N LEU A 211 15.89 -1.95 -7.85
CA LEU A 211 16.00 -0.50 -7.78
C LEU A 211 17.41 -0.08 -8.14
N GLU A 212 17.54 0.94 -8.95
CA GLU A 212 18.78 1.64 -9.25
C GLU A 212 18.73 3.04 -8.66
N TRP A 213 19.82 3.49 -8.08
CA TRP A 213 19.98 4.85 -7.59
C TRP A 213 21.20 5.48 -8.24
N VAL A 214 20.94 6.44 -9.10
CA VAL A 214 21.93 7.14 -9.93
C VAL A 214 21.71 8.64 -9.80
N ASP A 215 22.74 9.40 -9.46
CA ASP A 215 22.71 10.87 -9.37
C ASP A 215 21.50 11.43 -8.56
N GLY A 216 21.14 10.78 -7.47
CA GLY A 216 20.03 11.19 -6.62
C GLY A 216 18.64 10.86 -7.18
N ARG A 217 18.55 10.03 -8.20
CA ARG A 217 17.31 9.48 -8.74
C ARG A 217 17.19 7.99 -8.40
N VAL A 218 15.99 7.56 -8.16
CA VAL A 218 15.62 6.15 -8.07
C VAL A 218 14.83 5.80 -9.31
N ASP A 219 15.21 4.69 -9.94
CA ASP A 219 14.47 4.05 -11.01
C ASP A 219 14.42 2.54 -10.72
N GLY A 220 13.26 1.90 -10.91
CA GLY A 220 13.16 0.47 -10.69
C GLY A 220 11.75 -0.06 -10.71
N ASN A 221 11.62 -1.35 -10.41
CA ASN A 221 10.36 -2.06 -10.42
C ASN A 221 10.18 -2.88 -9.14
N ILE A 222 8.90 -3.05 -8.77
CA ILE A 222 8.45 -3.93 -7.69
C ILE A 222 7.44 -4.89 -8.30
N GLN A 223 7.63 -6.17 -8.12
CA GLN A 223 6.71 -7.21 -8.53
C GLN A 223 6.14 -7.93 -7.30
N LEU A 224 4.82 -7.92 -7.16
CA LEU A 224 4.09 -8.65 -6.13
C LEU A 224 3.16 -9.65 -6.81
N GLY A 225 3.52 -10.92 -6.79
CA GLY A 225 2.81 -11.93 -7.57
C GLY A 225 2.77 -11.55 -9.05
N GLY A 226 1.58 -11.40 -9.61
CA GLY A 226 1.37 -10.99 -11.01
C GLY A 226 1.26 -9.48 -11.24
N VAL A 227 1.48 -8.64 -10.21
CA VAL A 227 1.36 -7.18 -10.29
C VAL A 227 2.74 -6.55 -10.37
N GLN A 228 3.01 -5.75 -11.40
CA GLN A 228 4.23 -4.98 -11.55
C GLN A 228 3.97 -3.49 -11.34
N VAL A 229 4.84 -2.86 -10.56
CA VAL A 229 4.82 -1.42 -10.29
C VAL A 229 6.20 -0.85 -10.60
N ASP A 230 6.28 0.07 -11.56
CA ASP A 230 7.48 0.80 -11.87
C ASP A 230 7.51 2.11 -11.07
N ILE A 231 8.69 2.46 -10.56
CA ILE A 231 8.90 3.64 -9.72
C ILE A 231 10.09 4.40 -10.27
N SER A 232 9.93 5.70 -10.47
CA SER A 232 11.03 6.57 -10.89
C SER A 232 10.93 7.96 -10.29
N GLY A 233 12.07 8.60 -10.06
CA GLY A 233 12.08 9.99 -9.63
C GLY A 233 13.24 10.39 -8.72
N PRO A 234 13.40 11.69 -8.46
CA PRO A 234 14.42 12.21 -7.57
C PRO A 234 14.14 11.86 -6.10
N VAL A 235 15.20 11.48 -5.40
CA VAL A 235 15.20 11.20 -3.96
C VAL A 235 16.43 11.82 -3.32
N THR A 236 16.25 12.71 -2.37
CA THR A 236 17.34 13.30 -1.59
C THR A 236 17.33 12.72 -0.18
N VAL A 237 18.49 12.33 0.31
CA VAL A 237 18.65 11.71 1.64
C VAL A 237 19.22 12.68 2.66
N GLU A 238 20.06 13.62 2.23
CA GLU A 238 20.72 14.63 3.06
C GLU A 238 20.79 15.96 2.28
N PRO A 239 20.70 17.13 2.95
CA PRO A 239 20.44 17.36 4.39
C PRO A 239 18.99 17.10 4.79
N GLU A 240 18.04 17.25 3.87
CA GLU A 240 16.61 16.99 4.07
C GLU A 240 16.17 15.80 3.21
N ARG A 241 15.28 14.99 3.77
CA ARG A 241 14.73 13.84 3.05
C ARG A 241 13.58 14.30 2.17
N THR A 242 13.76 14.24 0.86
CA THR A 242 12.70 14.53 -0.10
C THR A 242 12.55 13.40 -1.11
N ALA A 243 11.37 13.25 -1.65
CA ALA A 243 11.10 12.36 -2.76
C ALA A 243 10.01 12.95 -3.65
N ALA A 244 10.17 12.81 -4.97
CA ALA A 244 9.14 13.13 -5.94
C ALA A 244 9.10 11.99 -6.96
N LEU A 245 8.23 11.02 -6.69
CA LEU A 245 8.18 9.75 -7.42
C LEU A 245 7.03 9.73 -8.41
N THR A 246 7.30 9.22 -9.60
CA THR A 246 6.30 8.73 -10.54
C THR A 246 6.12 7.24 -10.30
N ILE A 247 4.87 6.80 -10.25
CA ILE A 247 4.49 5.41 -9.97
C ILE A 247 3.62 4.95 -11.14
N GLU A 248 3.98 3.83 -11.74
CA GLU A 248 3.24 3.23 -12.85
C GLU A 248 2.90 1.77 -12.50
N VAL A 249 1.63 1.51 -12.25
CA VAL A 249 1.10 0.13 -12.15
C VAL A 249 0.86 -0.34 -13.58
N GLN A 250 1.64 -1.31 -14.03
CA GLN A 250 1.53 -1.87 -15.38
C GLN A 250 0.19 -2.54 -15.60
N ASP A 251 -0.28 -2.56 -16.85
CA ASP A 251 -1.55 -3.17 -17.21
C ASP A 251 -1.54 -4.67 -16.85
N THR A 252 -2.17 -4.96 -15.73
CA THR A 252 -2.16 -6.25 -15.07
C THR A 252 -3.49 -6.97 -15.33
N PRO A 253 -3.49 -8.27 -15.68
CA PRO A 253 -4.72 -9.04 -15.75
C PRO A 253 -5.50 -8.94 -14.45
N LEU A 254 -6.80 -8.60 -14.51
CA LEU A 254 -7.64 -8.49 -13.32
C LEU A 254 -7.68 -9.80 -12.52
N GLN A 255 -7.51 -10.95 -13.20
CA GLN A 255 -7.39 -12.25 -12.55
C GLN A 255 -6.18 -12.28 -11.59
N ALA A 256 -5.00 -11.77 -11.99
CA ALA A 256 -3.82 -11.73 -11.14
C ALA A 256 -4.03 -10.87 -9.88
N ILE A 257 -4.76 -9.75 -10.00
CA ILE A 257 -5.16 -8.96 -8.83
C ILE A 257 -6.06 -9.78 -7.90
N VAL A 258 -7.05 -10.46 -8.45
CA VAL A 258 -7.99 -11.28 -7.66
C VAL A 258 -7.26 -12.44 -6.96
N ASP A 259 -6.30 -13.07 -7.63
CA ASP A 259 -5.52 -14.19 -7.10
C ASP A 259 -4.68 -13.80 -5.87
N LEU A 260 -4.20 -12.54 -5.78
CA LEU A 260 -3.52 -12.02 -4.59
C LEU A 260 -4.40 -12.08 -3.32
N PHE A 261 -5.71 -12.01 -3.48
CA PHE A 261 -6.65 -12.05 -2.35
C PHE A 261 -7.06 -13.48 -1.97
N GLY A 262 -6.81 -14.47 -2.81
CA GLY A 262 -7.11 -15.88 -2.55
C GLY A 262 -8.54 -16.11 -2.08
N ASP A 263 -8.70 -16.80 -0.96
CA ASP A 263 -10.01 -17.16 -0.37
C ASP A 263 -10.86 -15.96 0.08
N ARG A 264 -10.29 -14.75 0.11
CA ARG A 264 -11.05 -13.52 0.39
C ARG A 264 -12.01 -13.14 -0.74
N ILE A 265 -11.79 -13.73 -1.95
CA ILE A 265 -12.66 -13.56 -3.13
C ILE A 265 -13.11 -14.95 -3.60
N PRO A 266 -14.05 -15.60 -2.90
CA PRO A 266 -14.51 -16.95 -3.23
C PRO A 266 -15.19 -17.05 -4.59
N GLU A 267 -15.62 -15.94 -5.16
CA GLU A 267 -16.21 -15.81 -6.51
C GLU A 267 -15.22 -16.26 -7.58
N ALA A 268 -13.93 -16.01 -7.41
CA ALA A 268 -12.87 -16.40 -8.35
C ALA A 268 -12.77 -17.92 -8.59
N ARG A 269 -13.29 -18.73 -7.67
CA ARG A 269 -13.36 -20.19 -7.85
C ARG A 269 -14.48 -20.64 -8.79
N ARG A 270 -15.46 -19.79 -9.08
CA ARG A 270 -16.67 -20.10 -9.86
C ARG A 270 -16.67 -19.48 -11.25
N ALA A 271 -15.89 -18.44 -11.44
CA ALA A 271 -15.83 -17.73 -12.71
C ALA A 271 -14.42 -17.20 -12.95
N ARG A 272 -14.03 -17.15 -14.23
CA ARG A 272 -12.79 -16.54 -14.67
C ARG A 272 -12.99 -15.04 -14.83
N VAL A 273 -12.03 -14.28 -14.37
CA VAL A 273 -12.02 -12.83 -14.51
C VAL A 273 -11.15 -12.44 -15.71
N VAL A 274 -11.63 -11.53 -16.54
CA VAL A 274 -10.94 -11.08 -17.76
C VAL A 274 -10.77 -9.57 -17.78
N GLY A 275 -9.88 -9.11 -18.66
CA GLY A 275 -9.51 -7.71 -18.81
C GLY A 275 -8.29 -7.33 -17.96
N THR A 276 -7.85 -6.10 -18.14
CA THR A 276 -6.66 -5.55 -17.47
C THR A 276 -7.00 -4.31 -16.67
N VAL A 277 -6.23 -4.06 -15.63
CA VAL A 277 -6.24 -2.82 -14.83
C VAL A 277 -4.83 -2.32 -14.66
N GLY A 278 -4.68 -0.99 -14.61
CA GLY A 278 -3.43 -0.32 -14.38
C GLY A 278 -3.68 1.05 -13.76
N ALA A 279 -2.62 1.73 -13.39
CA ALA A 279 -2.72 3.10 -12.89
C ALA A 279 -1.40 3.83 -13.07
N SER A 280 -1.44 5.13 -13.30
CA SER A 280 -0.29 6.02 -13.22
C SER A 280 -0.51 7.07 -12.15
N GLY A 281 0.56 7.52 -11.51
CA GLY A 281 0.44 8.49 -10.44
C GLY A 281 1.75 9.11 -10.02
N THR A 282 1.66 10.03 -9.07
CA THR A 282 2.83 10.69 -8.46
C THR A 282 2.69 10.66 -6.94
N PHE A 283 3.82 10.67 -6.26
CA PHE A 283 3.88 10.82 -4.81
C PHE A 283 5.05 11.73 -4.44
N SER A 284 4.83 12.68 -3.55
CA SER A 284 5.86 13.58 -3.04
C SER A 284 5.97 13.53 -1.52
N TRP A 285 7.19 13.61 -1.02
CA TRP A 285 7.52 13.71 0.39
C TRP A 285 8.41 14.96 0.62
N PRO A 286 8.25 15.77 1.67
CA PRO A 286 7.47 15.51 2.91
C PRO A 286 6.00 15.92 2.87
N ASP A 287 5.54 16.65 1.87
CA ASP A 287 4.17 17.19 1.74
C ASP A 287 3.08 16.11 1.56
N GLN A 288 3.46 14.85 1.33
CA GLN A 288 2.57 13.71 1.17
C GLN A 288 1.49 13.94 0.09
N SER A 289 1.82 14.80 -0.90
CA SER A 289 0.94 15.01 -2.03
C SER A 289 0.97 13.81 -2.98
N TRP A 290 -0.16 13.50 -3.59
CA TRP A 290 -0.27 12.37 -4.50
C TRP A 290 -1.27 12.65 -5.63
N SER A 291 -1.10 11.94 -6.74
CA SER A 291 -2.10 11.82 -7.81
C SER A 291 -2.22 10.36 -8.22
N LEU A 292 -3.39 9.97 -8.72
CA LEU A 292 -3.60 8.62 -9.25
C LEU A 292 -4.61 8.67 -10.38
N THR A 293 -4.26 8.08 -11.53
CA THR A 293 -5.12 7.94 -12.70
C THR A 293 -5.29 6.47 -13.01
N PRO A 294 -6.46 5.86 -12.72
CA PRO A 294 -6.72 4.46 -13.00
C PRO A 294 -6.98 4.22 -14.49
N ARG A 295 -6.58 3.05 -14.96
CA ARG A 295 -6.88 2.52 -16.28
C ARG A 295 -7.55 1.16 -16.14
N ALA A 296 -8.45 0.83 -17.08
CA ALA A 296 -8.99 -0.51 -17.20
C ALA A 296 -9.47 -0.75 -18.63
N ASP A 297 -9.25 -1.95 -19.11
CA ASP A 297 -9.71 -2.38 -20.42
C ASP A 297 -10.28 -3.81 -20.41
N GLY A 298 -11.32 -4.03 -21.19
CA GLY A 298 -11.90 -5.35 -21.41
C GLY A 298 -12.41 -6.07 -20.15
N LEU A 299 -12.73 -5.34 -19.07
CA LEU A 299 -13.16 -5.95 -17.81
C LEU A 299 -14.42 -6.79 -17.97
N GLY A 300 -14.38 -8.02 -17.47
CA GLY A 300 -15.50 -8.94 -17.55
C GLY A 300 -15.35 -10.16 -16.64
N VAL A 301 -16.43 -10.94 -16.60
CA VAL A 301 -16.51 -12.22 -15.91
C VAL A 301 -17.01 -13.27 -16.89
N GLU A 302 -16.24 -14.33 -17.06
CA GLU A 302 -16.61 -15.53 -17.83
C GLU A 302 -17.06 -16.63 -16.85
N GLY A 303 -18.25 -17.16 -17.04
CA GLY A 303 -18.89 -18.11 -16.13
C GLY A 303 -20.14 -17.54 -15.50
N VAL A 304 -20.58 -18.12 -14.39
CA VAL A 304 -21.83 -17.77 -13.70
C VAL A 304 -21.58 -17.67 -12.19
N LEU A 305 -21.78 -16.48 -11.65
CA LEU A 305 -21.70 -16.21 -10.21
C LEU A 305 -23.06 -16.25 -9.52
N THR A 306 -24.14 -15.93 -10.27
CA THR A 306 -25.48 -15.65 -9.72
C THR A 306 -26.57 -16.47 -10.39
N ASP A 307 -27.77 -16.48 -9.82
CA ASP A 307 -28.99 -16.95 -10.46
C ASP A 307 -29.47 -15.91 -11.50
N ILE A 308 -29.03 -16.08 -12.74
CA ILE A 308 -29.33 -15.16 -13.85
C ILE A 308 -30.83 -15.10 -14.14
N ASP A 309 -31.54 -16.21 -14.08
CA ASP A 309 -32.98 -16.26 -14.43
C ASP A 309 -33.81 -15.53 -13.39
N GLY A 310 -33.49 -15.72 -12.11
CA GLY A 310 -34.09 -14.93 -11.02
C GLY A 310 -33.87 -13.44 -11.16
N LEU A 311 -32.66 -13.03 -11.53
CA LEU A 311 -32.31 -11.62 -11.75
C LEU A 311 -33.02 -10.99 -12.94
N ARG A 312 -33.12 -11.71 -14.08
CA ARG A 312 -33.72 -11.20 -15.30
C ARG A 312 -35.24 -11.01 -15.18
N ASN A 313 -35.94 -12.00 -14.67
CA ASN A 313 -37.39 -12.05 -14.76
C ASN A 313 -38.08 -12.50 -13.47
N GLY A 314 -37.32 -13.07 -12.54
CA GLY A 314 -37.86 -13.73 -11.37
C GLY A 314 -37.96 -12.85 -10.15
N THR A 315 -38.04 -13.56 -9.02
CA THR A 315 -37.99 -13.01 -7.68
C THR A 315 -36.57 -13.10 -7.16
N VAL A 316 -36.07 -12.03 -6.56
CA VAL A 316 -34.78 -12.00 -5.90
C VAL A 316 -34.98 -12.04 -4.38
N THR A 317 -34.08 -12.76 -3.71
CA THR A 317 -33.98 -12.77 -2.24
C THR A 317 -32.61 -12.27 -1.85
N TRP A 318 -32.55 -11.49 -0.76
CA TRP A 318 -31.28 -10.98 -0.22
C TRP A 318 -31.36 -10.86 1.31
N ALA A 319 -30.21 -10.85 1.95
CA ALA A 319 -30.09 -10.61 3.38
C ALA A 319 -29.91 -9.12 3.66
N THR A 320 -30.53 -8.63 4.73
CA THR A 320 -30.26 -7.30 5.31
C THR A 320 -29.93 -7.50 6.78
N LEU A 321 -29.11 -6.61 7.34
CA LEU A 321 -28.82 -6.64 8.77
C LEU A 321 -29.79 -5.69 9.50
N ASP A 322 -30.46 -6.18 10.54
CA ASP A 322 -31.24 -5.34 11.44
C ASP A 322 -30.34 -4.44 12.31
N ALA A 323 -30.93 -3.73 13.28
CA ALA A 323 -30.19 -2.82 14.16
C ALA A 323 -29.18 -3.57 15.05
N GLU A 324 -29.49 -4.80 15.41
CA GLU A 324 -28.68 -5.70 16.23
C GLU A 324 -27.64 -6.48 15.41
N GLY A 325 -27.62 -6.30 14.07
CA GLY A 325 -26.70 -7.00 13.16
C GLY A 325 -27.16 -8.41 12.79
N VAL A 326 -28.40 -8.78 13.09
CA VAL A 326 -28.95 -10.10 12.75
C VAL A 326 -29.42 -10.12 11.29
N PRO A 327 -29.05 -11.13 10.49
CA PRO A 327 -29.52 -11.26 9.11
C PRO A 327 -31.03 -11.44 9.02
N ARG A 328 -31.68 -10.65 8.16
CA ARG A 328 -33.10 -10.76 7.82
C ARG A 328 -33.23 -10.99 6.32
N MET A 329 -33.81 -12.14 5.97
CA MET A 329 -34.08 -12.46 4.57
C MET A 329 -35.24 -11.61 4.05
N ARG A 330 -34.99 -10.96 2.90
CA ARG A 330 -35.98 -10.17 2.16
C ARG A 330 -36.20 -10.77 0.78
N ARG A 331 -37.34 -10.47 0.21
CA ARG A 331 -37.72 -10.97 -1.11
C ARG A 331 -38.48 -9.89 -1.88
N THR A 332 -38.15 -9.72 -3.15
CA THR A 332 -38.91 -8.85 -4.07
C THR A 332 -39.00 -9.45 -5.47
N GLY A 333 -40.03 -9.15 -6.19
CA GLY A 333 -40.28 -9.60 -7.55
C GLY A 333 -41.70 -9.25 -7.99
N ARG A 334 -42.04 -9.49 -9.24
CA ARG A 334 -43.34 -9.06 -9.82
C ARG A 334 -44.59 -9.57 -9.06
N THR A 335 -44.45 -10.63 -8.29
CA THR A 335 -45.51 -11.18 -7.46
C THR A 335 -45.53 -10.64 -6.01
N SER A 336 -44.54 -9.82 -5.65
CA SER A 336 -44.47 -9.21 -4.31
C SER A 336 -45.36 -7.96 -4.23
N PRO A 337 -46.12 -7.76 -3.14
CA PRO A 337 -47.05 -6.63 -3.01
C PRO A 337 -46.39 -5.25 -3.14
N ASP A 338 -45.14 -5.15 -2.65
CA ASP A 338 -44.38 -3.90 -2.59
C ASP A 338 -43.50 -3.67 -3.82
N PHE A 339 -43.55 -4.58 -4.80
CA PHE A 339 -42.76 -4.44 -6.00
C PHE A 339 -43.31 -3.36 -6.93
N ILE A 340 -42.44 -2.44 -7.32
CA ILE A 340 -42.75 -1.38 -8.25
C ILE A 340 -42.05 -1.65 -9.59
N PRO A 341 -42.81 -1.92 -10.66
CA PRO A 341 -42.25 -1.98 -12.01
C PRO A 341 -41.60 -0.65 -12.41
N TYR A 342 -40.58 -0.70 -13.26
CA TYR A 342 -39.87 0.49 -13.71
C TYR A 342 -40.83 1.61 -14.22
N GLN A 343 -41.82 1.23 -15.02
CA GLN A 343 -42.81 2.17 -15.61
C GLN A 343 -43.72 2.83 -14.59
N ALA A 344 -43.88 2.22 -13.41
CA ALA A 344 -44.73 2.75 -12.34
C ALA A 344 -43.94 3.57 -11.30
N ALA A 345 -42.62 3.70 -11.45
CA ALA A 345 -41.77 4.37 -10.47
C ALA A 345 -41.71 5.91 -10.62
N GLY A 346 -42.37 6.45 -11.64
CA GLY A 346 -42.45 7.92 -11.86
C GLY A 346 -41.07 8.56 -12.05
N LEU A 347 -40.80 9.60 -11.28
CA LEU A 347 -39.55 10.38 -11.34
C LEU A 347 -38.41 9.79 -10.51
N PHE A 348 -38.68 8.79 -9.67
CA PHE A 348 -37.65 8.26 -8.78
C PHE A 348 -36.41 7.65 -9.51
N PRO A 349 -36.58 6.90 -10.64
CA PRO A 349 -35.40 6.44 -11.41
C PRO A 349 -34.51 7.61 -11.89
N ALA A 350 -35.09 8.67 -12.38
CA ALA A 350 -34.35 9.86 -12.82
C ALA A 350 -33.62 10.54 -11.66
N ALA A 351 -34.26 10.65 -10.49
CA ALA A 351 -33.64 11.20 -9.29
C ALA A 351 -32.46 10.34 -8.78
N VAL A 352 -32.58 9.00 -8.83
CA VAL A 352 -31.51 8.07 -8.45
C VAL A 352 -30.33 8.18 -9.41
N LEU A 353 -30.56 8.20 -10.72
CA LEU A 353 -29.52 8.38 -11.72
C LEU A 353 -28.78 9.73 -11.53
N ALA A 354 -29.52 10.79 -11.27
CA ALA A 354 -28.96 12.11 -11.01
C ALA A 354 -28.17 12.20 -9.70
N ALA A 355 -28.54 11.38 -8.71
CA ALA A 355 -27.92 11.37 -7.38
C ALA A 355 -26.66 10.53 -7.29
N GLU A 356 -26.62 9.38 -7.95
CA GLU A 356 -25.67 8.31 -7.70
C GLU A 356 -24.86 7.88 -8.93
N ASP A 357 -25.43 8.01 -10.16
CA ASP A 357 -24.81 7.43 -11.35
C ASP A 357 -25.36 8.07 -12.63
N SER A 358 -24.92 9.29 -12.92
CA SER A 358 -25.33 10.01 -14.13
C SER A 358 -24.84 9.35 -15.44
N GLY A 359 -23.80 8.50 -15.33
CA GLY A 359 -23.19 7.73 -16.41
C GLY A 359 -23.81 6.35 -16.65
N PHE A 360 -24.81 5.93 -15.90
CA PHE A 360 -25.36 4.56 -15.83
C PHE A 360 -25.56 3.87 -17.18
N SER A 361 -26.03 4.57 -18.18
CA SER A 361 -26.27 4.00 -19.52
C SER A 361 -25.01 3.88 -20.40
N ARG A 362 -23.88 4.49 -19.98
CA ARG A 362 -22.66 4.60 -20.80
C ARG A 362 -21.58 3.60 -20.39
N HIS A 363 -21.54 3.18 -19.12
CA HIS A 363 -20.55 2.24 -18.61
C HIS A 363 -21.10 0.81 -18.48
N ARG A 364 -20.22 -0.16 -18.29
CA ARG A 364 -20.54 -1.58 -18.09
C ARG A 364 -20.16 -2.06 -16.69
N GLY A 365 -20.99 -1.70 -15.71
CA GLY A 365 -20.83 -2.09 -14.31
C GLY A 365 -19.87 -1.21 -13.50
N ILE A 366 -18.88 -0.56 -14.11
CA ILE A 366 -17.91 0.34 -13.50
C ILE A 366 -17.81 1.64 -14.33
N ASP A 367 -17.65 2.77 -13.66
CA ASP A 367 -17.45 4.08 -14.27
C ASP A 367 -16.10 4.66 -13.87
N LEU A 368 -15.10 4.55 -14.77
CA LEU A 368 -13.74 5.05 -14.54
C LEU A 368 -13.70 6.57 -14.41
N VAL A 369 -14.59 7.29 -15.10
CA VAL A 369 -14.67 8.76 -15.00
C VAL A 369 -15.14 9.18 -13.60
N ALA A 370 -16.12 8.48 -13.06
CA ALA A 370 -16.60 8.73 -11.69
C ALA A 370 -15.54 8.33 -10.65
N ILE A 371 -14.77 7.26 -10.88
CA ILE A 371 -13.65 6.88 -10.01
C ILE A 371 -12.57 7.95 -10.02
N GLN A 372 -12.17 8.44 -11.21
CA GLN A 372 -11.18 9.51 -11.32
C GLN A 372 -11.63 10.77 -10.58
N ALA A 373 -12.88 11.22 -10.79
CA ALA A 373 -13.44 12.38 -10.10
C ALA A 373 -13.44 12.20 -8.57
N ALA A 374 -13.71 10.98 -8.07
CA ALA A 374 -13.67 10.70 -6.64
C ALA A 374 -12.24 10.71 -6.08
N LEU A 375 -11.23 10.29 -6.85
CA LEU A 375 -9.82 10.36 -6.48
C LEU A 375 -9.32 11.82 -6.45
N ASP A 376 -9.73 12.63 -7.42
CA ASP A 376 -9.40 14.06 -7.46
C ASP A 376 -10.02 14.81 -6.27
N ASP A 377 -11.27 14.50 -5.92
CA ASP A 377 -11.93 15.04 -4.72
C ASP A 377 -11.21 14.62 -3.42
N ALA A 378 -10.79 13.36 -3.34
CA ALA A 378 -10.01 12.84 -2.20
C ALA A 378 -8.63 13.52 -2.06
N ARG A 379 -8.00 13.86 -3.18
CA ARG A 379 -6.74 14.60 -3.19
C ARG A 379 -6.91 16.02 -2.64
N GLU A 380 -8.01 16.69 -2.97
CA GLU A 380 -8.28 18.08 -2.56
C GLU A 380 -8.82 18.19 -1.13
N HIS A 381 -9.64 17.24 -0.70
CA HIS A 381 -10.40 17.31 0.56
C HIS A 381 -10.06 16.21 1.57
N GLY A 382 -9.11 15.33 1.24
CA GLY A 382 -8.70 14.17 2.04
C GLY A 382 -9.55 12.92 1.78
N VAL A 383 -8.95 11.76 2.05
CA VAL A 383 -9.57 10.44 1.76
C VAL A 383 -10.87 10.17 2.51
N ASP A 384 -11.08 10.78 3.66
CA ASP A 384 -12.35 10.67 4.42
C ASP A 384 -13.53 11.32 3.69
N GLY A 385 -13.25 12.24 2.77
CA GLY A 385 -14.21 12.93 1.90
C GLY A 385 -14.59 12.17 0.64
N MET A 386 -13.83 11.15 0.24
CA MET A 386 -14.02 10.44 -1.04
C MET A 386 -15.42 9.87 -1.20
N ARG A 387 -16.21 10.44 -2.12
CA ARG A 387 -17.61 10.07 -2.37
C ARG A 387 -17.86 9.99 -3.87
N GLY A 388 -18.78 9.09 -4.28
CA GLY A 388 -19.38 9.13 -5.61
C GLY A 388 -18.75 8.20 -6.67
N GLY A 389 -17.69 7.44 -6.38
CA GLY A 389 -17.06 6.55 -7.36
C GLY A 389 -17.75 5.18 -7.57
N SER A 390 -18.87 4.88 -6.90
CA SER A 390 -19.57 3.60 -7.05
C SER A 390 -20.80 3.72 -7.93
N THR A 391 -20.97 2.82 -8.90
CA THR A 391 -22.13 2.78 -9.79
C THR A 391 -23.36 2.16 -9.11
N ILE A 392 -24.55 2.39 -9.68
CA ILE A 392 -25.79 1.72 -9.27
C ILE A 392 -25.65 0.20 -9.36
N THR A 393 -24.99 -0.31 -10.39
CA THR A 393 -24.77 -1.76 -10.55
C THR A 393 -23.91 -2.32 -9.40
N GLN A 394 -22.84 -1.63 -8.99
CA GLN A 394 -22.04 -2.01 -7.82
C GLN A 394 -22.83 -1.94 -6.50
N GLN A 395 -23.66 -0.90 -6.34
CA GLN A 395 -24.52 -0.79 -5.16
C GLN A 395 -25.58 -1.91 -5.11
N LEU A 396 -26.16 -2.27 -6.26
CA LEU A 396 -27.07 -3.42 -6.35
C LEU A 396 -26.34 -4.74 -6.02
N ALA A 397 -25.16 -4.96 -6.59
CA ALA A 397 -24.32 -6.12 -6.32
C ALA A 397 -24.04 -6.26 -4.81
N LYS A 398 -23.62 -5.16 -4.17
CA LYS A 398 -23.42 -5.11 -2.73
C LYS A 398 -24.68 -5.51 -1.96
N ASN A 399 -25.82 -4.95 -2.31
CA ASN A 399 -27.07 -5.19 -1.58
C ASN A 399 -27.59 -6.62 -1.73
N LEU A 400 -27.41 -7.24 -2.91
CA LEU A 400 -27.94 -8.57 -3.18
C LEU A 400 -27.02 -9.71 -2.71
N PHE A 401 -25.69 -9.54 -2.79
CA PHE A 401 -24.75 -10.66 -2.68
C PHE A 401 -23.73 -10.56 -1.55
N LEU A 402 -23.58 -9.37 -0.92
CA LEU A 402 -22.57 -9.16 0.08
C LEU A 402 -23.19 -8.81 1.43
N GLU A 403 -23.08 -9.73 2.38
CA GLU A 403 -23.66 -9.59 3.73
C GLU A 403 -22.73 -8.83 4.71
N THR A 404 -21.52 -8.42 4.26
CA THR A 404 -20.52 -7.82 5.13
C THR A 404 -20.60 -6.29 5.16
N ARG A 405 -20.33 -5.71 6.34
CA ARG A 405 -20.16 -4.25 6.54
C ARG A 405 -18.70 -3.78 6.40
N GLU A 406 -17.78 -4.69 6.12
CA GLU A 406 -16.37 -4.37 5.96
C GLU A 406 -16.15 -3.30 4.86
N ARG A 407 -15.14 -2.47 5.08
CA ARG A 407 -14.70 -1.45 4.10
C ARG A 407 -13.31 -1.79 3.60
N THR A 408 -13.19 -2.91 2.87
CA THR A 408 -11.93 -3.43 2.36
C THR A 408 -11.90 -3.46 0.84
N LEU A 409 -10.70 -3.48 0.26
CA LEU A 409 -10.51 -3.65 -1.18
C LEU A 409 -11.02 -5.03 -1.64
N ALA A 410 -10.80 -6.09 -0.84
CA ALA A 410 -11.34 -7.42 -1.12
C ALA A 410 -12.86 -7.37 -1.35
N ARG A 411 -13.61 -6.74 -0.43
CA ARG A 411 -15.05 -6.53 -0.62
C ARG A 411 -15.35 -5.73 -1.87
N LYS A 412 -14.57 -4.69 -2.16
CA LYS A 412 -14.79 -3.85 -3.35
C LYS A 412 -14.54 -4.60 -4.66
N LEU A 413 -13.57 -5.50 -4.68
CA LEU A 413 -13.34 -6.40 -5.81
C LEU A 413 -14.50 -7.39 -5.99
N ARG A 414 -15.04 -7.96 -4.92
CA ARG A 414 -16.24 -8.81 -5.00
C ARG A 414 -17.45 -8.03 -5.56
N GLU A 415 -17.67 -6.79 -5.10
CA GLU A 415 -18.70 -5.90 -5.69
C GLU A 415 -18.49 -5.72 -7.20
N LEU A 416 -17.22 -5.52 -7.62
CA LEU A 416 -16.87 -5.36 -9.03
C LEU A 416 -17.23 -6.60 -9.83
N LEU A 417 -16.85 -7.80 -9.38
CA LEU A 417 -17.10 -9.05 -10.10
C LEU A 417 -18.61 -9.27 -10.33
N TYR A 418 -19.42 -9.11 -9.28
CA TYR A 418 -20.88 -9.19 -9.41
C TYR A 418 -21.46 -8.08 -10.29
N ALA A 419 -20.92 -6.87 -10.23
CA ALA A 419 -21.39 -5.77 -11.07
C ALA A 419 -21.09 -6.00 -12.55
N LEU A 420 -19.92 -6.56 -12.89
CA LEU A 420 -19.55 -6.94 -14.24
C LEU A 420 -20.47 -8.05 -14.79
N GLU A 421 -20.78 -9.07 -13.97
CA GLU A 421 -21.74 -10.11 -14.36
C GLU A 421 -23.14 -9.53 -14.55
N LEU A 422 -23.65 -8.76 -13.58
CA LEU A 422 -24.98 -8.14 -13.67
C LEU A 422 -25.13 -7.33 -14.96
N ASP A 423 -24.14 -6.51 -15.26
CA ASP A 423 -24.21 -5.63 -16.45
C ASP A 423 -24.12 -6.41 -17.77
N ARG A 424 -23.44 -7.57 -17.76
CA ARG A 424 -23.36 -8.47 -18.90
C ARG A 424 -24.68 -9.21 -19.15
N VAL A 425 -25.36 -9.65 -18.09
CA VAL A 425 -26.47 -10.61 -18.22
C VAL A 425 -27.85 -10.01 -17.96
N VAL A 426 -27.95 -8.86 -17.30
CA VAL A 426 -29.21 -8.22 -16.95
C VAL A 426 -29.34 -6.87 -17.68
N PRO A 427 -30.46 -6.59 -18.39
CA PRO A 427 -30.66 -5.30 -19.03
C PRO A 427 -30.61 -4.13 -18.05
N LYS A 428 -30.03 -2.99 -18.45
CA LYS A 428 -29.89 -1.78 -17.62
C LYS A 428 -31.19 -1.35 -16.93
N GLN A 429 -32.31 -1.37 -17.66
CA GLN A 429 -33.62 -1.04 -17.09
C GLN A 429 -34.00 -1.98 -15.93
N ARG A 430 -33.68 -3.28 -16.06
CA ARG A 430 -33.97 -4.27 -15.02
C ARG A 430 -33.01 -4.12 -13.82
N ILE A 431 -31.73 -3.79 -14.05
CA ILE A 431 -30.81 -3.44 -12.96
C ILE A 431 -31.36 -2.30 -12.13
N LEU A 432 -31.82 -1.22 -12.78
CA LEU A 432 -32.41 -0.07 -12.10
C LEU A 432 -33.73 -0.43 -11.41
N GLU A 433 -34.56 -1.27 -12.05
CA GLU A 433 -35.81 -1.78 -11.45
C GLU A 433 -35.53 -2.60 -10.18
N LEU A 434 -34.56 -3.50 -10.20
CA LEU A 434 -34.14 -4.24 -9.03
C LEU A 434 -33.59 -3.31 -7.94
N TYR A 435 -32.71 -2.38 -8.32
CA TYR A 435 -32.14 -1.42 -7.39
C TYR A 435 -33.21 -0.62 -6.63
N MET A 436 -34.18 -0.07 -7.35
CA MET A 436 -35.29 0.70 -6.76
C MET A 436 -36.11 -0.11 -5.74
N ASN A 437 -36.16 -1.42 -5.89
CA ASN A 437 -36.97 -2.29 -5.03
C ASN A 437 -36.19 -2.91 -3.88
N VAL A 438 -34.81 -2.87 -3.89
CA VAL A 438 -33.99 -3.46 -2.82
C VAL A 438 -33.27 -2.42 -1.97
N VAL A 439 -33.09 -1.19 -2.47
CA VAL A 439 -32.31 -0.19 -1.76
C VAL A 439 -32.98 0.28 -0.47
N GLU A 440 -32.19 0.47 0.59
CA GLU A 440 -32.66 1.03 1.85
C GLU A 440 -32.89 2.55 1.70
N LEU A 441 -34.06 3.01 2.10
CA LEU A 441 -34.49 4.42 2.03
C LEU A 441 -34.93 4.99 3.40
N GLY A 442 -34.71 4.23 4.46
CA GLY A 442 -35.04 4.60 5.84
C GLY A 442 -34.78 3.43 6.76
N ASP A 443 -34.97 3.64 8.06
CA ASP A 443 -34.81 2.57 9.04
C ASP A 443 -35.84 1.46 8.78
N ASN A 444 -35.35 0.29 8.38
CA ASN A 444 -36.17 -0.86 7.97
C ASN A 444 -37.11 -0.61 6.78
N ILE A 445 -36.89 0.45 6.00
CA ILE A 445 -37.67 0.80 4.79
C ILE A 445 -36.83 0.45 3.56
N TYR A 446 -37.25 -0.55 2.81
CA TYR A 446 -36.57 -1.05 1.63
C TYR A 446 -37.47 -0.94 0.40
N GLY A 447 -36.93 -0.33 -0.66
CA GLY A 447 -37.61 -0.10 -1.91
C GLY A 447 -38.43 1.18 -1.96
N VAL A 448 -38.63 1.68 -3.17
CA VAL A 448 -39.35 2.95 -3.44
C VAL A 448 -40.82 2.89 -3.09
N GLY A 449 -41.48 1.74 -3.23
CA GLY A 449 -42.89 1.55 -2.87
C GLY A 449 -43.14 1.83 -1.39
N PRO A 450 -42.56 1.04 -0.47
CA PRO A 450 -42.64 1.29 0.96
C PRO A 450 -42.17 2.69 1.37
N ALA A 451 -41.10 3.22 0.77
CA ALA A 451 -40.60 4.55 1.09
C ALA A 451 -41.59 5.66 0.70
N SER A 452 -42.13 5.60 -0.51
CA SER A 452 -43.14 6.56 -0.99
C SER A 452 -44.37 6.56 -0.10
N GLN A 453 -44.81 5.38 0.33
CA GLN A 453 -45.96 5.24 1.25
C GLN A 453 -45.61 5.78 2.65
N ALA A 454 -44.46 5.43 3.20
CA ALA A 454 -44.07 5.84 4.54
C ALA A 454 -43.86 7.36 4.67
N TYR A 455 -43.19 7.97 3.72
CA TYR A 455 -42.86 9.41 3.80
C TYR A 455 -43.97 10.32 3.28
N PHE A 456 -44.83 9.88 2.32
CA PHE A 456 -45.74 10.74 1.59
C PHE A 456 -47.18 10.24 1.46
N LEU A 457 -47.48 8.99 1.84
CA LEU A 457 -48.76 8.31 1.57
C LEU A 457 -49.14 8.31 0.09
N LYS A 458 -48.14 8.15 -0.80
CA LYS A 458 -48.31 8.20 -2.25
C LYS A 458 -47.78 6.93 -2.92
N GLN A 459 -48.32 6.62 -4.09
CA GLN A 459 -47.68 5.68 -5.02
C GLN A 459 -46.48 6.37 -5.67
N PRO A 460 -45.38 5.63 -5.97
CA PRO A 460 -44.17 6.20 -6.55
C PRO A 460 -44.36 7.01 -7.82
N GLY A 461 -45.28 6.58 -8.69
CA GLY A 461 -45.64 7.30 -9.91
C GLY A 461 -46.30 8.70 -9.70
N ARG A 462 -46.66 9.02 -8.44
CA ARG A 462 -47.25 10.32 -8.07
C ARG A 462 -46.32 11.24 -7.27
N LEU A 463 -45.06 10.83 -7.11
CA LEU A 463 -44.04 11.65 -6.47
C LEU A 463 -43.77 12.89 -7.33
N THR A 464 -43.71 14.05 -6.69
CA THR A 464 -43.20 15.27 -7.32
C THR A 464 -41.70 15.21 -7.49
N VAL A 465 -41.10 16.09 -8.31
CA VAL A 465 -39.63 16.21 -8.47
C VAL A 465 -38.96 16.37 -7.10
N HIS A 466 -39.53 17.25 -6.24
CA HIS A 466 -38.96 17.52 -4.91
C HIS A 466 -39.01 16.30 -3.99
N GLU A 467 -40.08 15.51 -4.02
CA GLU A 467 -40.23 14.27 -3.24
C GLU A 467 -39.33 13.14 -3.75
N ALA A 468 -39.22 13.00 -5.08
CA ALA A 468 -38.29 12.03 -5.68
C ALA A 468 -36.81 12.37 -5.35
N ALA A 469 -36.47 13.66 -5.43
CA ALA A 469 -35.13 14.14 -5.03
C ALA A 469 -34.87 13.94 -3.53
N PHE A 470 -35.88 14.07 -2.67
CA PHE A 470 -35.73 13.74 -1.25
C PHE A 470 -35.39 12.27 -1.02
N LEU A 471 -36.15 11.34 -1.60
CA LEU A 471 -35.85 9.91 -1.45
C LEU A 471 -34.44 9.55 -1.97
N ALA A 472 -34.04 10.08 -3.11
CA ALA A 472 -32.71 9.89 -3.65
C ALA A 472 -31.60 10.51 -2.76
N ALA A 473 -31.89 11.63 -2.11
CA ALA A 473 -30.94 12.28 -1.19
C ALA A 473 -30.71 11.49 0.10
N LEU A 474 -31.57 10.52 0.43
CA LEU A 474 -31.36 9.63 1.59
C LEU A 474 -30.29 8.56 1.35
N LEU A 475 -30.06 8.13 0.11
CA LEU A 475 -29.27 6.95 -0.27
C LEU A 475 -27.90 6.80 0.42
N PRO A 476 -27.06 7.83 0.59
CA PRO A 476 -25.75 7.68 1.24
C PRO A 476 -25.81 7.28 2.73
N ALA A 477 -26.91 7.62 3.42
CA ALA A 477 -27.10 7.34 4.83
C ALA A 477 -28.59 7.27 5.19
N PRO A 478 -29.35 6.30 4.67
CA PRO A 478 -30.82 6.30 4.68
C PRO A 478 -31.41 6.34 6.09
N ARG A 479 -30.87 5.57 7.03
CA ARG A 479 -31.34 5.54 8.43
C ARG A 479 -31.18 6.90 9.10
N SER A 480 -29.97 7.44 9.13
CA SER A 480 -29.68 8.69 9.85
C SER A 480 -30.29 9.92 9.19
N ARG A 481 -30.32 9.99 7.84
CA ARG A 481 -30.93 11.08 7.11
C ARG A 481 -32.46 11.03 7.17
N GLY A 482 -33.04 9.83 7.04
CA GLY A 482 -34.47 9.60 7.21
C GLY A 482 -34.95 10.02 8.60
N GLN A 483 -34.29 9.57 9.66
CA GLN A 483 -34.65 9.96 11.03
C GLN A 483 -34.50 11.47 11.27
N ARG A 484 -33.44 12.12 10.79
CA ARG A 484 -33.25 13.57 10.91
C ARG A 484 -34.32 14.37 10.18
N ALA A 485 -34.69 13.91 8.99
CA ALA A 485 -35.77 14.55 8.23
C ALA A 485 -37.12 14.36 8.91
N TRP A 486 -37.41 13.13 9.34
CA TRP A 486 -38.73 12.73 9.85
C TRP A 486 -38.98 13.25 11.28
N ARG A 487 -38.04 13.00 12.21
CA ARG A 487 -38.19 13.40 13.62
C ARG A 487 -37.67 14.80 13.92
N GLY A 488 -36.66 15.26 13.17
CA GLY A 488 -35.97 16.52 13.40
C GLY A 488 -36.39 17.65 12.46
N GLY A 489 -37.31 17.40 11.49
CA GLY A 489 -37.71 18.38 10.49
C GLY A 489 -36.57 18.93 9.63
N ARG A 490 -35.45 18.18 9.52
CA ARG A 490 -34.21 18.60 8.84
C ARG A 490 -33.91 17.71 7.61
N PRO A 491 -34.65 17.88 6.51
CA PRO A 491 -34.33 17.16 5.27
C PRO A 491 -33.01 17.63 4.69
N PRO A 492 -32.32 16.79 3.87
CA PRO A 492 -31.01 17.09 3.28
C PRO A 492 -31.14 18.08 2.10
N LYS A 493 -31.60 19.32 2.37
CA LYS A 493 -31.97 20.33 1.37
C LYS A 493 -30.90 20.63 0.33
N VAL A 494 -29.63 20.77 0.75
CA VAL A 494 -28.51 21.05 -0.18
C VAL A 494 -28.36 19.90 -1.20
N ARG A 495 -28.35 18.65 -0.73
CA ARG A 495 -28.24 17.49 -1.63
C ARG A 495 -29.47 17.34 -2.54
N MET A 496 -30.67 17.63 -2.02
CA MET A 496 -31.90 17.65 -2.83
C MET A 496 -31.79 18.67 -3.97
N GLY A 497 -31.29 19.88 -3.67
CA GLY A 497 -31.06 20.91 -4.68
C GLY A 497 -30.10 20.44 -5.79
N VAL A 498 -28.96 19.87 -5.41
CA VAL A 498 -28.00 19.30 -6.38
C VAL A 498 -28.65 18.22 -7.24
N ILE A 499 -29.46 17.33 -6.65
CA ILE A 499 -30.15 16.28 -7.42
C ILE A 499 -31.15 16.88 -8.42
N ILE A 500 -31.90 17.88 -8.03
CA ILE A 500 -32.87 18.58 -8.92
C ILE A 500 -32.10 19.23 -10.09
N ASP A 501 -31.00 19.92 -9.82
CA ASP A 501 -30.16 20.51 -10.86
C ASP A 501 -29.60 19.45 -11.82
N ASN A 502 -29.07 18.36 -11.28
CA ASN A 502 -28.56 17.23 -12.09
C ASN A 502 -29.68 16.59 -12.93
N MET A 503 -30.92 16.45 -12.39
CA MET A 503 -32.07 15.95 -13.17
C MET A 503 -32.36 16.85 -14.36
N ARG A 504 -32.30 18.18 -14.17
CA ARG A 504 -32.46 19.17 -15.25
C ARG A 504 -31.34 19.02 -16.28
N ASP A 505 -30.09 18.98 -15.85
CA ASP A 505 -28.91 18.94 -16.72
C ASP A 505 -28.84 17.63 -17.53
N LEU A 506 -29.37 16.55 -16.98
CA LEU A 506 -29.57 15.28 -17.69
C LEU A 506 -30.83 15.26 -18.58
N GLY A 507 -31.57 16.37 -18.69
CA GLY A 507 -32.80 16.48 -19.49
C GLY A 507 -33.94 15.59 -19.01
N ARG A 508 -33.95 15.23 -17.71
CA ARG A 508 -35.00 14.39 -17.11
C ARG A 508 -36.21 15.18 -16.64
N ILE A 509 -36.03 16.46 -16.39
CA ILE A 509 -37.05 17.45 -16.08
C ILE A 509 -36.76 18.74 -16.84
N SER A 510 -37.76 19.55 -17.07
CA SER A 510 -37.62 20.87 -17.69
C SER A 510 -37.03 21.90 -16.69
N PRO A 511 -36.46 23.01 -17.18
CA PRO A 511 -36.02 24.13 -16.31
C PRO A 511 -37.18 24.69 -15.44
N VAL A 512 -38.42 24.68 -15.93
CA VAL A 512 -39.58 25.14 -15.19
C VAL A 512 -39.89 24.22 -14.01
N GLU A 513 -39.92 22.90 -14.24
CA GLU A 513 -40.13 21.89 -13.19
C GLU A 513 -39.01 21.94 -12.13
N ALA A 514 -37.74 22.15 -12.53
CA ALA A 514 -36.63 22.33 -11.59
C ALA A 514 -36.85 23.59 -10.72
N ALA A 515 -37.20 24.73 -11.32
CA ALA A 515 -37.46 25.96 -10.60
C ALA A 515 -38.67 25.85 -9.64
N GLU A 516 -39.71 25.13 -10.02
CA GLU A 516 -40.84 24.82 -9.15
C GLU A 516 -40.45 23.92 -7.99
N ALA A 517 -39.64 22.88 -8.27
CA ALA A 517 -39.14 21.97 -7.25
C ALA A 517 -38.30 22.70 -6.20
N HIS A 518 -37.40 23.61 -6.60
CA HIS A 518 -36.62 24.42 -5.67
C HIS A 518 -37.46 25.31 -4.75
N ARG A 519 -38.61 25.80 -5.22
CA ARG A 519 -39.54 26.61 -4.42
C ARG A 519 -40.48 25.77 -3.56
N SER A 520 -40.60 24.47 -3.84
CA SER A 520 -41.53 23.58 -3.16
C SER A 520 -41.13 23.32 -1.71
N THR A 521 -42.13 23.17 -0.85
CA THR A 521 -41.91 22.76 0.54
C THR A 521 -42.16 21.28 0.70
N LEU A 522 -41.19 20.56 1.27
CA LEU A 522 -41.33 19.15 1.58
C LEU A 522 -42.30 18.95 2.75
N ARG A 523 -43.30 18.13 2.53
CA ARG A 523 -44.27 17.75 3.57
C ARG A 523 -44.19 16.26 3.80
N LEU A 524 -43.60 15.86 4.92
CA LEU A 524 -43.50 14.48 5.34
C LEU A 524 -44.71 14.10 6.21
N VAL A 525 -45.16 12.87 6.05
CA VAL A 525 -46.14 12.28 6.98
C VAL A 525 -45.43 12.10 8.34
N PRO A 526 -46.12 12.30 9.48
CA PRO A 526 -45.53 12.01 10.78
C PRO A 526 -45.03 10.55 10.87
N PRO A 527 -43.90 10.30 11.55
CA PRO A 527 -43.41 8.94 11.73
C PRO A 527 -44.42 8.12 12.53
N PRO A 528 -44.52 6.80 12.24
CA PRO A 528 -45.40 5.88 12.98
C PRO A 528 -44.99 5.73 14.44
#